data_2322df365c862c6b3a04bd2baeb179ad
#
_entry.id   2322df365c862c6b3a04bd2baeb179ad
#
_cell.length_a   1.000
_cell.length_b   1.000
_cell.length_c   1.000
_cell.angle_alpha   90.00
_cell.angle_beta   90.00
_cell.angle_gamma   90.00
#
_symmetry.space_group_name_H-M   'P 1'
#
loop_
_entity.id
_entity.type
_entity.pdbx_description
1 polymer ?
#
loop_
_entity_poly.entity_id
_entity_poly.type
_entity_poly.pdbx_seq_one_letter_code
_entity_poly.pdbx_strand_id
1 'polypeptide(L)'
;MAENIRYADIQINGYMGVDFSAPDLTEDQFLQTADHIFSSGTYLFLPTIVTSSREVYLRNLGIMYHAAESHGLLKQIPGAHLEGPFISPKPGAVGAHIPEYVLAPDEAFFDDIMDRSNGYVKLLTVAAEIPGMAEFISHVSSRGVVVSCGHQLAELEDMERAAKAGAKLLTHLGNGCPNMINRHKNMIWSGMACDDLAAMIITDGHHLPVEVIKCIVRAKGVDRVIVTSDAAPIAGFAPGRYNCWNNDAILEPNGKFHNPEKGCLVGSSYSQKKCADFLRTLDFLTEEDVVKMTSLNPLKMIGMA
;
A
#
# COMPACT_ATOMS: atom_id res chain seq x y z
N MET A 1 -26.92 9.81 -8.40
CA MET A 1 -25.80 9.19 -9.12
C MET A 1 -24.72 8.59 -8.19
N ALA A 2 -25.05 8.27 -6.94
CA ALA A 2 -24.09 7.69 -5.98
C ALA A 2 -24.16 6.14 -5.86
N GLU A 3 -25.02 5.47 -6.62
CA GLU A 3 -25.37 4.06 -6.33
C GLU A 3 -24.46 2.98 -6.94
N ASN A 4 -23.39 3.32 -7.69
CA ASN A 4 -22.53 2.31 -8.31
C ASN A 4 -21.04 2.67 -8.39
N ILE A 5 -20.51 3.40 -7.41
CA ILE A 5 -19.06 3.64 -7.37
C ILE A 5 -18.38 2.34 -6.94
N ARG A 6 -17.50 1.82 -7.80
CA ARG A 6 -16.70 0.62 -7.56
C ARG A 6 -15.33 1.01 -7.01
N TYR A 7 -15.22 1.17 -5.69
CA TYR A 7 -13.94 1.48 -5.06
C TYR A 7 -12.90 0.39 -5.31
N ALA A 8 -11.69 0.80 -5.65
CA ALA A 8 -10.54 -0.11 -5.82
C ALA A 8 -9.44 0.28 -4.83
N ASP A 9 -8.95 -0.69 -4.08
CA ASP A 9 -7.93 -0.51 -3.06
C ASP A 9 -6.71 -1.38 -3.34
N ILE A 10 -5.60 -0.76 -3.66
CA ILE A 10 -4.39 -1.49 -4.07
C ILE A 10 -3.38 -1.69 -2.92
N GLN A 11 -3.79 -1.41 -1.68
CA GLN A 11 -3.01 -1.72 -0.47
C GLN A 11 -3.93 -1.94 0.72
N ILE A 12 -4.16 -3.21 1.08
CA ILE A 12 -4.88 -3.66 2.26
C ILE A 12 -4.06 -4.77 2.93
N ASN A 13 -3.59 -4.55 4.17
CA ASN A 13 -2.73 -5.51 4.87
C ASN A 13 -3.52 -6.58 5.62
N GLY A 14 -4.81 -6.35 5.83
CA GLY A 14 -5.73 -7.26 6.51
C GLY A 14 -7.04 -6.56 6.87
N TYR A 15 -7.97 -7.30 7.45
CA TYR A 15 -9.27 -6.77 7.87
C TYR A 15 -9.95 -7.70 8.86
N MET A 16 -10.75 -7.18 9.81
CA MET A 16 -11.56 -7.94 10.79
C MET A 16 -10.76 -9.03 11.54
N GLY A 17 -9.51 -8.73 11.90
CA GLY A 17 -8.63 -9.59 12.70
C GLY A 17 -7.72 -10.51 11.89
N VAL A 18 -7.85 -10.57 10.59
CA VAL A 18 -6.99 -11.39 9.72
C VAL A 18 -5.87 -10.53 9.13
N ASP A 19 -4.63 -10.96 9.31
CA ASP A 19 -3.41 -10.40 8.74
C ASP A 19 -2.99 -11.24 7.53
N PHE A 20 -2.88 -10.62 6.36
CA PHE A 20 -2.44 -11.32 5.15
C PHE A 20 -0.95 -11.75 5.21
N SER A 21 -0.20 -11.19 6.14
CA SER A 21 1.19 -11.55 6.42
C SER A 21 1.34 -12.57 7.55
N ALA A 22 0.23 -13.06 8.13
CA ALA A 22 0.31 -14.04 9.21
C ALA A 22 0.89 -15.37 8.72
N PRO A 23 1.81 -16.01 9.46
CA PRO A 23 2.43 -17.27 9.06
C PRO A 23 1.46 -18.47 9.09
N ASP A 24 0.32 -18.30 9.75
CA ASP A 24 -0.74 -19.30 9.89
C ASP A 24 -2.01 -18.94 9.10
N LEU A 25 -1.95 -17.98 8.18
CA LEU A 25 -3.08 -17.63 7.30
C LEU A 25 -3.65 -18.88 6.62
N THR A 26 -4.97 -19.03 6.67
CA THR A 26 -5.70 -20.11 5.98
C THR A 26 -6.53 -19.56 4.82
N GLU A 27 -6.92 -20.46 3.90
CA GLU A 27 -7.81 -20.10 2.77
C GLU A 27 -9.16 -19.60 3.27
N ASP A 28 -9.76 -20.27 4.27
CA ASP A 28 -11.04 -19.86 4.85
C ASP A 28 -10.96 -18.45 5.46
N GLN A 29 -9.89 -18.14 6.19
CA GLN A 29 -9.67 -16.80 6.75
C GLN A 29 -9.54 -15.74 5.65
N PHE A 30 -8.80 -16.06 4.59
CA PHE A 30 -8.65 -15.14 3.45
C PHE A 30 -9.99 -14.86 2.77
N LEU A 31 -10.78 -15.90 2.46
CA LEU A 31 -12.10 -15.77 1.83
C LEU A 31 -13.08 -15.00 2.71
N GLN A 32 -13.16 -15.32 4.01
CA GLN A 32 -14.01 -14.60 4.95
C GLN A 32 -13.62 -13.11 5.03
N THR A 33 -12.33 -12.83 5.02
CA THR A 33 -11.83 -11.44 5.03
C THR A 33 -12.15 -10.72 3.74
N ALA A 34 -12.03 -11.38 2.59
CA ALA A 34 -12.43 -10.83 1.31
C ALA A 34 -13.92 -10.43 1.30
N ASP A 35 -14.80 -11.27 1.85
CA ASP A 35 -16.23 -10.95 1.99
C ASP A 35 -16.47 -9.71 2.88
N HIS A 36 -15.73 -9.57 3.96
CA HIS A 36 -15.79 -8.37 4.82
C HIS A 36 -15.32 -7.12 4.09
N ILE A 37 -14.23 -7.21 3.32
CA ILE A 37 -13.71 -6.10 2.51
C ILE A 37 -14.74 -5.70 1.45
N PHE A 38 -15.34 -6.65 0.70
CA PHE A 38 -16.39 -6.37 -0.27
C PHE A 38 -17.62 -5.73 0.40
N SER A 39 -18.04 -6.23 1.56
CA SER A 39 -19.15 -5.70 2.35
C SER A 39 -18.87 -4.27 2.85
N SER A 40 -17.62 -3.87 3.01
CA SER A 40 -17.20 -2.51 3.38
C SER A 40 -17.34 -1.49 2.23
N GLY A 41 -17.68 -1.96 1.00
CA GLY A 41 -17.84 -1.16 -0.21
C GLY A 41 -16.66 -1.18 -1.17
N THR A 42 -15.61 -1.92 -0.88
CA THR A 42 -14.47 -2.11 -1.79
C THR A 42 -14.82 -3.20 -2.81
N TYR A 43 -14.83 -2.85 -4.10
CA TYR A 43 -15.17 -3.76 -5.20
C TYR A 43 -13.99 -4.61 -5.65
N LEU A 44 -12.81 -4.03 -5.70
CA LEU A 44 -11.56 -4.68 -6.08
C LEU A 44 -10.48 -4.31 -5.07
N PHE A 45 -9.65 -5.29 -4.70
CA PHE A 45 -8.51 -5.00 -3.84
C PHE A 45 -7.30 -5.88 -4.16
N LEU A 46 -6.12 -5.40 -3.76
CA LEU A 46 -4.89 -6.18 -3.70
C LEU A 46 -4.58 -6.49 -2.23
N PRO A 47 -4.68 -7.78 -1.80
CA PRO A 47 -4.18 -8.18 -0.50
C PRO A 47 -2.67 -7.89 -0.42
N THR A 48 -2.24 -7.27 0.67
CA THR A 48 -0.87 -6.80 0.83
C THR A 48 -0.12 -7.64 1.85
N ILE A 49 1.03 -8.18 1.45
CA ILE A 49 1.97 -8.82 2.37
C ILE A 49 3.05 -7.77 2.70
N VAL A 50 3.12 -7.37 3.98
CA VAL A 50 4.20 -6.51 4.48
C VAL A 50 5.49 -7.32 4.62
N THR A 51 6.63 -6.65 4.82
CA THR A 51 7.94 -7.28 4.98
C THR A 51 7.90 -8.45 5.97
N SER A 52 8.15 -9.64 5.48
CA SER A 52 7.96 -10.92 6.15
C SER A 52 9.08 -11.92 5.82
N SER A 53 9.07 -13.09 6.43
CA SER A 53 9.99 -14.17 6.07
C SER A 53 9.74 -14.70 4.65
N ARG A 54 10.75 -15.31 4.04
CA ARG A 54 10.62 -15.93 2.70
C ARG A 54 9.50 -16.97 2.65
N GLU A 55 9.34 -17.75 3.73
CA GLU A 55 8.29 -18.78 3.83
C GLU A 55 6.90 -18.15 3.78
N VAL A 56 6.69 -17.01 4.44
CA VAL A 56 5.40 -16.30 4.45
C VAL A 56 5.03 -15.84 3.04
N TYR A 57 5.96 -15.21 2.31
CA TYR A 57 5.71 -14.81 0.92
C TYR A 57 5.30 -16.00 0.06
N LEU A 58 6.11 -17.06 0.05
CA LEU A 58 5.89 -18.24 -0.81
C LEU A 58 4.60 -19.00 -0.46
N ARG A 59 4.29 -19.10 0.83
CA ARG A 59 3.10 -19.80 1.31
C ARG A 59 1.83 -18.97 1.10
N ASN A 60 1.80 -17.74 1.59
CA ASN A 60 0.57 -16.97 1.65
C ASN A 60 0.11 -16.50 0.26
N LEU A 61 1.02 -16.16 -0.65
CA LEU A 61 0.67 -15.87 -2.04
C LEU A 61 0.02 -17.08 -2.73
N GLY A 62 0.54 -18.29 -2.48
CA GLY A 62 -0.05 -19.51 -3.01
C GLY A 62 -1.48 -19.75 -2.48
N ILE A 63 -1.72 -19.51 -1.18
CA ILE A 63 -3.05 -19.60 -0.56
C ILE A 63 -4.00 -18.57 -1.19
N MET A 64 -3.58 -17.31 -1.30
CA MET A 64 -4.41 -16.23 -1.85
C MET A 64 -4.74 -16.47 -3.32
N TYR A 65 -3.76 -16.90 -4.12
CA TYR A 65 -3.98 -17.24 -5.53
C TYR A 65 -4.99 -18.38 -5.65
N HIS A 66 -4.77 -19.50 -4.95
CA HIS A 66 -5.65 -20.68 -5.00
C HIS A 66 -7.08 -20.33 -4.56
N ALA A 67 -7.24 -19.59 -3.46
CA ALA A 67 -8.54 -19.12 -3.00
C ALA A 67 -9.24 -18.23 -4.03
N ALA A 68 -8.53 -17.26 -4.59
CA ALA A 68 -9.10 -16.36 -5.59
C ALA A 68 -9.47 -17.08 -6.89
N GLU A 69 -8.66 -18.02 -7.35
CA GLU A 69 -8.90 -18.82 -8.55
C GLU A 69 -10.08 -19.78 -8.37
N SER A 70 -10.05 -20.60 -7.32
CA SER A 70 -11.06 -21.65 -7.08
C SER A 70 -12.46 -21.09 -6.79
N HIS A 71 -12.56 -19.85 -6.28
CA HIS A 71 -13.82 -19.16 -6.01
C HIS A 71 -14.22 -18.12 -7.09
N GLY A 72 -13.47 -18.04 -8.20
CA GLY A 72 -13.78 -17.13 -9.31
C GLY A 72 -13.61 -15.65 -8.99
N LEU A 73 -12.75 -15.31 -8.02
CA LEU A 73 -12.52 -13.96 -7.49
C LEU A 73 -11.39 -13.20 -8.21
N LEU A 74 -10.71 -13.79 -9.20
CA LEU A 74 -9.56 -13.15 -9.88
C LEU A 74 -9.91 -11.81 -10.56
N LYS A 75 -11.19 -11.50 -10.80
CA LYS A 75 -11.63 -10.19 -11.29
C LYS A 75 -11.67 -9.12 -10.20
N GLN A 76 -11.94 -9.52 -8.97
CA GLN A 76 -12.03 -8.63 -7.79
C GLN A 76 -10.73 -8.62 -6.97
N ILE A 77 -9.96 -9.70 -7.04
CA ILE A 77 -8.66 -9.86 -6.37
C ILE A 77 -7.65 -10.34 -7.43
N PRO A 78 -7.24 -9.41 -8.35
CA PRO A 78 -6.48 -9.79 -9.55
C PRO A 78 -5.02 -10.13 -9.27
N GLY A 79 -4.57 -9.99 -8.04
CA GLY A 79 -3.23 -10.25 -7.60
C GLY A 79 -2.98 -9.67 -6.22
N ALA A 80 -1.72 -9.71 -5.79
CA ALA A 80 -1.28 -9.21 -4.49
C ALA A 80 -0.35 -8.00 -4.64
N HIS A 81 -0.27 -7.21 -3.58
CA HIS A 81 0.76 -6.20 -3.36
C HIS A 81 1.79 -6.73 -2.38
N LEU A 82 3.08 -6.62 -2.70
CA LEU A 82 4.17 -6.86 -1.77
C LEU A 82 4.72 -5.52 -1.29
N GLU A 83 4.53 -5.19 -0.02
CA GLU A 83 5.13 -4.02 0.60
C GLU A 83 6.46 -4.42 1.25
N GLY A 84 7.52 -4.32 0.45
CA GLY A 84 8.82 -4.90 0.74
C GLY A 84 8.95 -6.34 0.17
N PRO A 85 9.99 -7.07 0.56
CA PRO A 85 11.00 -6.81 1.59
C PRO A 85 12.14 -5.86 1.17
N PHE A 86 12.17 -5.38 -0.05
CA PHE A 86 13.26 -4.60 -0.65
C PHE A 86 13.16 -3.10 -0.31
N ILE A 87 12.87 -2.79 0.95
CA ILE A 87 12.68 -1.44 1.48
C ILE A 87 13.91 -0.97 2.27
N SER A 88 13.90 0.29 2.72
CA SER A 88 15.01 0.85 3.49
C SER A 88 15.02 0.29 4.93
N PRO A 89 16.15 -0.29 5.39
CA PRO A 89 16.29 -0.75 6.79
C PRO A 89 16.50 0.40 7.79
N LYS A 90 16.56 1.65 7.29
CA LYS A 90 16.89 2.81 8.13
C LYS A 90 15.75 3.16 9.08
N PRO A 91 16.07 3.59 10.33
CA PRO A 91 15.05 4.02 11.27
C PRO A 91 14.12 5.09 10.70
N GLY A 92 12.82 4.91 10.92
CA GLY A 92 11.75 5.76 10.39
C GLY A 92 11.31 5.38 8.98
N ALA A 93 12.23 5.08 8.06
CA ALA A 93 11.88 4.57 6.74
C ALA A 93 11.30 3.15 6.80
N VAL A 94 11.90 2.28 7.62
CA VAL A 94 11.37 0.92 7.84
C VAL A 94 9.96 0.91 8.45
N GLY A 95 9.56 1.98 9.14
CA GLY A 95 8.21 2.12 9.69
C GLY A 95 7.84 1.02 10.69
N ALA A 96 6.68 0.40 10.49
CA ALA A 96 6.17 -0.69 11.32
C ALA A 96 6.65 -2.09 10.86
N HIS A 97 7.40 -2.18 9.76
CA HIS A 97 7.94 -3.44 9.25
C HIS A 97 8.96 -4.06 10.20
N ILE A 98 9.16 -5.37 10.10
CA ILE A 98 10.14 -6.13 10.88
C ILE A 98 11.52 -6.00 10.21
N PRO A 99 12.48 -5.29 10.81
CA PRO A 99 13.76 -4.98 10.14
C PRO A 99 14.59 -6.21 9.75
N GLU A 100 14.45 -7.31 10.49
CA GLU A 100 15.17 -8.57 10.27
C GLU A 100 14.79 -9.24 8.95
N TYR A 101 13.63 -8.90 8.38
CA TYR A 101 13.16 -9.46 7.12
C TYR A 101 13.41 -8.52 5.92
N VAL A 102 13.96 -7.34 6.15
CA VAL A 102 14.34 -6.43 5.05
C VAL A 102 15.50 -7.02 4.26
N LEU A 103 15.39 -7.03 2.95
CA LEU A 103 16.37 -7.60 2.04
C LEU A 103 16.92 -6.54 1.08
N ALA A 104 18.16 -6.75 0.63
CA ALA A 104 18.66 -6.10 -0.58
C ALA A 104 17.93 -6.66 -1.83
N PRO A 105 17.96 -5.94 -2.98
CA PRO A 105 17.43 -6.45 -4.24
C PRO A 105 17.90 -7.88 -4.53
N ASP A 106 16.96 -8.80 -4.79
CA ASP A 106 17.21 -10.23 -5.00
C ASP A 106 16.26 -10.73 -6.12
N GLU A 107 16.75 -10.71 -7.36
CA GLU A 107 15.98 -11.14 -8.54
C GLU A 107 15.58 -12.61 -8.44
N ALA A 108 16.47 -13.47 -7.94
CA ALA A 108 16.21 -14.90 -7.83
C ALA A 108 15.08 -15.19 -6.82
N PHE A 109 15.04 -14.46 -5.72
CA PHE A 109 13.94 -14.59 -4.75
C PHE A 109 12.63 -14.04 -5.33
N PHE A 110 12.67 -12.92 -6.03
CA PHE A 110 11.48 -12.37 -6.69
C PHE A 110 10.93 -13.35 -7.74
N ASP A 111 11.81 -13.96 -8.54
CA ASP A 111 11.41 -14.95 -9.55
C ASP A 111 10.81 -16.21 -8.89
N ASP A 112 11.37 -16.71 -7.79
CA ASP A 112 10.78 -17.83 -7.02
C ASP A 112 9.37 -17.48 -6.50
N ILE A 113 9.16 -16.23 -6.03
CA ILE A 113 7.83 -15.73 -5.64
C ILE A 113 6.86 -15.77 -6.84
N MET A 114 7.26 -15.22 -7.98
CA MET A 114 6.41 -15.16 -9.18
C MET A 114 6.05 -16.57 -9.69
N ASP A 115 7.02 -17.45 -9.74
CA ASP A 115 6.82 -18.81 -10.26
C ASP A 115 5.90 -19.63 -9.34
N ARG A 116 6.08 -19.56 -8.01
CA ARG A 116 5.26 -20.30 -7.04
C ARG A 116 3.86 -19.71 -6.85
N SER A 117 3.67 -18.42 -7.11
CA SER A 117 2.37 -17.76 -7.01
C SER A 117 1.62 -17.68 -8.34
N ASN A 118 2.09 -18.36 -9.39
CA ASN A 118 1.52 -18.27 -10.73
C ASN A 118 1.42 -16.82 -11.25
N GLY A 119 2.44 -16.01 -10.96
CA GLY A 119 2.46 -14.59 -11.36
C GLY A 119 1.46 -13.70 -10.62
N TYR A 120 1.02 -14.09 -9.42
CA TYR A 120 -0.05 -13.40 -8.70
C TYR A 120 0.34 -12.06 -8.08
N VAL A 121 1.61 -11.62 -8.18
CA VAL A 121 2.02 -10.29 -7.74
C VAL A 121 1.68 -9.26 -8.80
N LYS A 122 0.96 -8.19 -8.41
CA LYS A 122 0.59 -7.05 -9.28
C LYS A 122 1.33 -5.77 -8.95
N LEU A 123 1.72 -5.61 -7.68
CA LEU A 123 2.36 -4.40 -7.17
C LEU A 123 3.49 -4.79 -6.22
N LEU A 124 4.64 -4.13 -6.36
CA LEU A 124 5.78 -4.29 -5.44
C LEU A 124 6.28 -2.92 -4.98
N THR A 125 6.36 -2.72 -3.66
CA THR A 125 6.96 -1.54 -3.05
C THR A 125 8.43 -1.78 -2.72
N VAL A 126 9.29 -0.85 -3.16
CA VAL A 126 10.74 -0.88 -2.98
C VAL A 126 11.29 0.48 -2.55
N ALA A 127 12.49 0.53 -1.96
CA ALA A 127 13.19 1.77 -1.65
C ALA A 127 14.16 2.14 -2.78
N ALA A 128 13.92 3.28 -3.44
CA ALA A 128 14.62 3.66 -4.67
C ALA A 128 16.11 4.00 -4.47
N GLU A 129 16.54 4.39 -3.26
CA GLU A 129 17.92 4.73 -2.93
C GLU A 129 18.83 3.52 -2.73
N ILE A 130 18.29 2.31 -2.64
CA ILE A 130 19.09 1.11 -2.37
C ILE A 130 19.97 0.80 -3.58
N PRO A 131 21.28 0.50 -3.38
CA PRO A 131 22.17 0.11 -4.48
C PRO A 131 21.65 -1.11 -5.26
N GLY A 132 21.69 -1.06 -6.60
CA GLY A 132 21.19 -2.11 -7.48
C GLY A 132 19.66 -2.08 -7.69
N MET A 133 18.95 -1.14 -7.07
CA MET A 133 17.49 -1.09 -7.15
C MET A 133 16.98 -0.75 -8.55
N ALA A 134 17.69 0.06 -9.34
CA ALA A 134 17.23 0.41 -10.69
C ALA A 134 17.22 -0.82 -11.62
N GLU A 135 18.25 -1.65 -11.56
CA GLU A 135 18.34 -2.91 -12.31
C GLU A 135 17.23 -3.87 -11.86
N PHE A 136 17.03 -4.00 -10.55
CA PHE A 136 15.96 -4.82 -9.98
C PHE A 136 14.56 -4.32 -10.40
N ILE A 137 14.31 -3.01 -10.40
CA ILE A 137 13.06 -2.42 -10.90
C ILE A 137 12.83 -2.79 -12.36
N SER A 138 13.87 -2.72 -13.20
CA SER A 138 13.77 -3.10 -14.62
C SER A 138 13.41 -4.57 -14.77
N HIS A 139 14.01 -5.46 -13.96
CA HIS A 139 13.70 -6.89 -13.96
C HIS A 139 12.23 -7.12 -13.56
N VAL A 140 11.79 -6.58 -12.40
CA VAL A 140 10.42 -6.71 -11.88
C VAL A 140 9.38 -6.18 -12.87
N SER A 141 9.64 -5.01 -13.45
CA SER A 141 8.74 -4.39 -14.45
C SER A 141 8.62 -5.24 -15.72
N SER A 142 9.70 -5.92 -16.14
CA SER A 142 9.69 -6.83 -17.29
C SER A 142 8.78 -8.05 -17.09
N ARG A 143 8.53 -8.44 -15.83
CA ARG A 143 7.58 -9.51 -15.44
C ARG A 143 6.12 -9.03 -15.37
N GLY A 144 5.86 -7.76 -15.74
CA GLY A 144 4.51 -7.18 -15.76
C GLY A 144 4.00 -6.71 -14.40
N VAL A 145 4.87 -6.57 -13.41
CA VAL A 145 4.54 -6.08 -12.07
C VAL A 145 4.74 -4.57 -12.00
N VAL A 146 3.78 -3.85 -11.46
CA VAL A 146 3.90 -2.41 -11.19
C VAL A 146 4.84 -2.20 -10.01
N VAL A 147 5.86 -1.35 -10.18
CA VAL A 147 6.77 -1.00 -9.09
C VAL A 147 6.40 0.36 -8.51
N SER A 148 6.35 0.40 -7.19
CA SER A 148 6.10 1.60 -6.37
C SER A 148 7.29 1.89 -5.47
N CYS A 149 7.67 3.15 -5.31
CA CYS A 149 8.74 3.57 -4.42
C CYS A 149 8.14 4.01 -3.07
N GLY A 150 8.58 3.40 -1.97
CA GLY A 150 8.10 3.69 -0.62
C GLY A 150 8.99 3.11 0.47
N HIS A 151 8.72 3.46 1.72
CA HIS A 151 9.59 3.06 2.83
C HIS A 151 11.06 3.36 2.54
N GLN A 152 11.35 4.62 2.17
CA GLN A 152 12.59 5.02 1.53
C GLN A 152 13.13 6.36 2.07
N LEU A 153 14.41 6.61 1.81
CA LEU A 153 15.07 7.91 2.02
C LEU A 153 15.50 8.55 0.70
N ALA A 154 14.93 8.09 -0.41
CA ALA A 154 15.29 8.50 -1.76
C ALA A 154 15.14 10.01 -1.99
N GLU A 155 16.11 10.62 -2.63
CA GLU A 155 16.06 11.97 -3.18
C GLU A 155 15.53 11.95 -4.62
N LEU A 156 15.36 13.12 -5.25
CA LEU A 156 14.77 13.23 -6.58
C LEU A 156 15.51 12.41 -7.64
N GLU A 157 16.84 12.44 -7.62
CA GLU A 157 17.67 11.69 -8.57
C GLU A 157 17.46 10.17 -8.47
N ASP A 158 17.25 9.64 -7.25
CA ASP A 158 16.95 8.23 -7.03
C ASP A 158 15.58 7.86 -7.61
N MET A 159 14.56 8.71 -7.37
CA MET A 159 13.21 8.49 -7.87
C MET A 159 13.12 8.61 -9.39
N GLU A 160 13.83 9.57 -10.01
CA GLU A 160 13.92 9.70 -11.47
C GLU A 160 14.63 8.49 -12.09
N ARG A 161 15.68 7.97 -11.43
CA ARG A 161 16.36 6.74 -11.85
C ARG A 161 15.43 5.53 -11.76
N ALA A 162 14.66 5.40 -10.66
CA ALA A 162 13.66 4.36 -10.49
C ALA A 162 12.54 4.46 -11.54
N ALA A 163 12.03 5.66 -11.83
CA ALA A 163 11.03 5.89 -12.87
C ALA A 163 11.53 5.49 -14.26
N LYS A 164 12.76 5.87 -14.62
CA LYS A 164 13.42 5.46 -15.88
C LYS A 164 13.60 3.94 -15.97
N ALA A 165 13.80 3.27 -14.82
CA ALA A 165 13.91 1.83 -14.74
C ALA A 165 12.54 1.10 -14.84
N GLY A 166 11.42 1.82 -14.71
CA GLY A 166 10.08 1.25 -14.87
C GLY A 166 9.13 1.45 -13.69
N ALA A 167 9.58 2.04 -12.57
CA ALA A 167 8.68 2.40 -11.47
C ALA A 167 7.60 3.38 -11.93
N LYS A 168 6.38 3.27 -11.36
CA LYS A 168 5.20 4.04 -11.74
C LYS A 168 4.55 4.80 -10.58
N LEU A 169 4.82 4.38 -9.35
CA LEU A 169 4.10 4.83 -8.16
C LEU A 169 5.03 5.29 -7.04
N LEU A 170 4.45 6.04 -6.12
CA LEU A 170 4.94 6.30 -4.78
C LEU A 170 3.94 5.68 -3.79
N THR A 171 4.41 4.80 -2.92
CA THR A 171 3.59 4.16 -1.89
C THR A 171 3.32 5.18 -0.78
N HIS A 172 2.05 5.36 -0.41
CA HIS A 172 1.53 6.24 0.65
C HIS A 172 2.41 7.48 0.94
N LEU A 173 2.63 8.30 -0.12
CA LEU A 173 3.49 9.48 -0.08
C LEU A 173 3.24 10.34 1.17
N GLY A 174 4.32 10.62 1.91
CA GLY A 174 4.28 11.33 3.20
C GLY A 174 4.35 10.39 4.41
N ASN A 175 4.26 9.07 4.20
CA ASN A 175 4.41 8.02 5.22
C ASN A 175 5.62 7.13 4.93
N GLY A 176 5.95 6.20 5.84
CA GLY A 176 7.14 5.35 5.68
C GLY A 176 8.44 6.15 5.62
N CYS A 177 8.56 7.21 6.42
CA CYS A 177 9.73 8.08 6.48
C CYS A 177 9.98 8.58 7.91
N PRO A 178 11.22 9.01 8.24
CA PRO A 178 11.53 9.58 9.56
C PRO A 178 10.76 10.87 9.85
N ASN A 179 10.37 11.06 11.13
CA ASN A 179 9.76 12.31 11.58
C ASN A 179 10.73 13.51 11.50
N MET A 180 12.04 13.26 11.60
CA MET A 180 13.10 14.28 11.47
C MET A 180 13.80 14.10 10.14
N ILE A 181 13.53 14.99 9.19
CA ILE A 181 14.08 14.99 7.82
C ILE A 181 14.77 16.31 7.49
N ASN A 182 15.67 16.31 6.50
CA ASN A 182 16.21 17.54 5.97
C ASN A 182 15.07 18.37 5.35
N ARG A 183 14.97 19.66 5.72
CA ARG A 183 13.86 20.52 5.32
C ARG A 183 13.72 20.75 3.80
N HIS A 184 14.80 20.59 3.04
CA HIS A 184 14.83 20.86 1.61
C HIS A 184 15.12 19.63 0.76
N LYS A 185 15.93 18.68 1.28
CA LYS A 185 16.28 17.45 0.60
C LYS A 185 15.66 16.28 1.35
N ASN A 186 14.54 15.78 0.87
CA ASN A 186 13.83 14.67 1.48
C ASN A 186 12.87 14.02 0.49
N MET A 187 12.45 12.82 0.82
CA MET A 187 11.59 11.98 0.00
C MET A 187 10.20 12.58 -0.27
N ILE A 188 9.69 13.47 0.58
CA ILE A 188 8.36 14.08 0.40
C ILE A 188 8.41 15.10 -0.73
N TRP A 189 9.36 16.08 -0.68
CA TRP A 189 9.53 17.04 -1.75
C TRP A 189 9.95 16.38 -3.05
N SER A 190 10.86 15.42 -2.99
CA SER A 190 11.31 14.65 -4.15
C SER A 190 10.15 13.89 -4.78
N GLY A 191 9.32 13.23 -3.97
CA GLY A 191 8.14 12.52 -4.42
C GLY A 191 7.11 13.43 -5.08
N MET A 192 6.86 14.63 -4.54
CA MET A 192 5.95 15.61 -5.15
C MET A 192 6.51 16.15 -6.47
N ALA A 193 7.82 16.34 -6.57
CA ALA A 193 8.49 16.91 -7.75
C ALA A 193 8.75 15.90 -8.88
N CYS A 194 8.81 14.60 -8.59
CA CYS A 194 9.04 13.56 -9.60
C CYS A 194 7.78 13.36 -10.45
N ASP A 195 7.72 13.98 -11.62
CA ASP A 195 6.56 13.96 -12.50
C ASP A 195 6.27 12.58 -13.11
N ASP A 196 7.22 11.68 -13.19
CA ASP A 196 7.05 10.36 -13.79
C ASP A 196 6.38 9.34 -12.85
N LEU A 197 6.29 9.64 -11.53
CA LEU A 197 5.66 8.78 -10.54
C LEU A 197 4.30 9.34 -10.09
N ALA A 198 3.24 8.54 -10.16
CA ALA A 198 1.97 8.83 -9.51
C ALA A 198 2.07 8.60 -7.99
N ALA A 199 1.20 9.20 -7.20
CA ALA A 199 1.26 9.12 -5.74
C ALA A 199 0.07 8.34 -5.16
N MET A 200 0.35 7.28 -4.40
CA MET A 200 -0.63 6.72 -3.48
C MET A 200 -0.65 7.56 -2.20
N ILE A 201 -1.84 7.77 -1.62
CA ILE A 201 -2.03 8.49 -0.36
C ILE A 201 -3.09 7.81 0.50
N ILE A 202 -2.91 7.88 1.83
CA ILE A 202 -3.90 7.42 2.81
C ILE A 202 -4.73 8.63 3.24
N THR A 203 -6.05 8.55 3.06
CA THR A 203 -6.97 9.66 3.35
C THR A 203 -7.95 9.32 4.46
N ASP A 204 -7.41 8.86 5.59
CA ASP A 204 -8.18 8.52 6.80
C ASP A 204 -8.30 9.70 7.79
N GLY A 205 -7.75 10.87 7.45
CA GLY A 205 -7.72 12.05 8.31
C GLY A 205 -6.69 12.00 9.45
N HIS A 206 -5.85 10.94 9.50
CA HIS A 206 -4.84 10.73 10.55
C HIS A 206 -3.42 10.64 9.99
N HIS A 207 -3.25 9.98 8.84
CA HIS A 207 -1.95 9.82 8.19
C HIS A 207 -1.45 11.12 7.55
N LEU A 208 -2.35 11.85 6.90
CA LEU A 208 -2.00 13.11 6.24
C LEU A 208 -2.92 14.25 6.71
N PRO A 209 -2.36 15.39 7.14
CA PRO A 209 -3.14 16.63 7.31
C PRO A 209 -3.77 17.08 5.98
N VAL A 210 -4.91 17.75 6.05
CA VAL A 210 -5.65 18.23 4.87
C VAL A 210 -4.77 19.10 3.96
N GLU A 211 -3.91 19.93 4.55
CA GLU A 211 -2.98 20.81 3.84
C GLU A 211 -1.98 19.99 3.00
N VAL A 212 -1.50 18.86 3.52
CA VAL A 212 -0.57 17.97 2.82
C VAL A 212 -1.27 17.26 1.67
N ILE A 213 -2.50 16.75 1.88
CA ILE A 213 -3.34 16.19 0.81
C ILE A 213 -3.53 17.21 -0.31
N LYS A 214 -3.88 18.46 0.05
CA LYS A 214 -4.07 19.56 -0.91
C LYS A 214 -2.80 19.86 -1.71
N CYS A 215 -1.64 19.87 -1.05
CA CYS A 215 -0.34 20.07 -1.72
C CYS A 215 -0.03 18.92 -2.69
N ILE A 216 -0.21 17.67 -2.28
CA ILE A 216 0.03 16.50 -3.13
C ILE A 216 -0.88 16.52 -4.36
N VAL A 217 -2.20 16.74 -4.17
CA VAL A 217 -3.16 16.80 -5.28
C VAL A 217 -2.83 17.92 -6.26
N ARG A 218 -2.39 19.10 -5.77
CA ARG A 218 -1.98 20.22 -6.64
C ARG A 218 -0.68 19.96 -7.39
N ALA A 219 0.29 19.31 -6.73
CA ALA A 219 1.57 19.00 -7.35
C ALA A 219 1.45 17.89 -8.40
N LYS A 220 0.70 16.84 -8.08
CA LYS A 220 0.55 15.65 -8.95
C LYS A 220 -0.57 15.77 -9.98
N GLY A 221 -1.61 16.56 -9.68
CA GLY A 221 -2.88 16.50 -10.39
C GLY A 221 -3.73 15.29 -10.01
N VAL A 222 -5.05 15.46 -10.03
CA VAL A 222 -6.03 14.41 -9.62
C VAL A 222 -5.82 13.09 -10.37
N ASP A 223 -5.51 13.15 -11.65
CA ASP A 223 -5.34 11.95 -12.50
C ASP A 223 -4.12 11.09 -12.13
N ARG A 224 -3.24 11.60 -11.26
CA ARG A 224 -2.01 10.93 -10.81
C ARG A 224 -1.95 10.73 -9.30
N VAL A 225 -3.08 10.91 -8.61
CA VAL A 225 -3.25 10.56 -7.21
C VAL A 225 -4.14 9.34 -7.10
N ILE A 226 -3.71 8.36 -6.31
CA ILE A 226 -4.42 7.13 -5.99
C ILE A 226 -4.65 7.10 -4.49
N VAL A 227 -5.88 6.89 -4.07
CA VAL A 227 -6.19 6.65 -2.66
C VAL A 227 -6.09 5.17 -2.37
N THR A 228 -5.46 4.85 -1.26
CA THR A 228 -5.43 3.51 -0.69
C THR A 228 -5.79 3.58 0.79
N SER A 229 -6.38 2.53 1.34
CA SER A 229 -6.72 2.52 2.75
C SER A 229 -5.51 2.23 3.64
N ASP A 230 -4.57 1.42 3.16
CA ASP A 230 -3.50 0.85 3.99
C ASP A 230 -4.08 0.21 5.28
N ALA A 231 -5.24 -0.46 5.12
CA ALA A 231 -5.98 -1.00 6.24
C ALA A 231 -5.16 -2.07 6.98
N ALA A 232 -5.02 -1.86 8.30
CA ALA A 232 -4.41 -2.83 9.20
C ALA A 232 -5.37 -3.99 9.50
N PRO A 233 -4.88 -5.14 9.98
CA PRO A 233 -5.73 -6.28 10.37
C PRO A 233 -6.87 -5.94 11.33
N ILE A 234 -6.72 -4.90 12.15
CA ILE A 234 -7.76 -4.44 13.09
C ILE A 234 -8.85 -3.57 12.44
N ALA A 235 -8.71 -3.21 11.19
CA ALA A 235 -9.73 -2.43 10.50
C ALA A 235 -11.10 -3.14 10.57
N GLY A 236 -12.14 -2.38 10.88
CA GLY A 236 -13.47 -2.93 11.14
C GLY A 236 -13.77 -3.25 12.60
N PHE A 237 -12.79 -3.25 13.50
CA PHE A 237 -12.99 -3.47 14.92
C PHE A 237 -13.54 -2.23 15.65
N ALA A 238 -14.08 -2.45 16.84
CA ALA A 238 -14.47 -1.38 17.76
C ALA A 238 -13.23 -0.68 18.36
N PRO A 239 -13.35 0.57 18.84
CA PRO A 239 -12.28 1.22 19.59
C PRO A 239 -11.81 0.37 20.77
N GLY A 240 -10.48 0.32 20.97
CA GLY A 240 -9.87 -0.53 21.99
C GLY A 240 -8.35 -0.64 21.85
N ARG A 241 -7.76 -1.48 22.68
CA ARG A 241 -6.31 -1.79 22.63
C ARG A 241 -6.09 -3.13 21.91
N TYR A 242 -5.17 -3.14 20.97
CA TYR A 242 -4.87 -4.29 20.11
C TYR A 242 -3.36 -4.46 19.94
N ASN A 243 -2.92 -5.71 19.83
CA ASN A 243 -1.56 -5.99 19.35
C ASN A 243 -1.61 -6.20 17.83
N CYS A 244 -0.81 -5.42 17.10
CA CYS A 244 -0.70 -5.52 15.64
C CYS A 244 0.77 -5.35 15.25
N TRP A 245 1.34 -6.33 14.54
CA TRP A 245 2.75 -6.35 14.11
C TRP A 245 3.73 -6.04 15.25
N ASN A 246 3.52 -6.72 16.40
CA ASN A 246 4.29 -6.48 17.63
C ASN A 246 4.24 -5.03 18.17
N ASN A 247 3.19 -4.29 17.79
CA ASN A 247 2.87 -3.00 18.38
C ASN A 247 1.68 -3.12 19.31
N ASP A 248 1.84 -2.69 20.56
CA ASP A 248 0.73 -2.45 21.47
C ASP A 248 0.10 -1.11 21.10
N ALA A 249 -1.01 -1.15 20.38
CA ALA A 249 -1.62 0.00 19.74
C ALA A 249 -3.06 0.23 20.20
N ILE A 250 -3.50 1.47 20.10
CA ILE A 250 -4.84 1.91 20.48
C ILE A 250 -5.60 2.34 19.23
N LEU A 251 -6.80 1.76 19.06
CA LEU A 251 -7.80 2.26 18.12
C LEU A 251 -8.71 3.23 18.88
N GLU A 252 -8.60 4.50 18.54
CA GLU A 252 -9.41 5.57 19.14
C GLU A 252 -10.83 5.60 18.55
N PRO A 253 -11.83 6.21 19.27
CA PRO A 253 -13.18 6.34 18.74
C PRO A 253 -13.30 7.09 17.41
N ASN A 254 -12.35 7.97 17.10
CA ASN A 254 -12.28 8.70 15.82
C ASN A 254 -11.63 7.91 14.70
N GLY A 255 -11.20 6.66 14.94
CA GLY A 255 -10.56 5.79 13.96
C GLY A 255 -9.04 5.87 13.90
N LYS A 256 -8.39 6.75 14.68
CA LYS A 256 -6.92 6.79 14.74
C LYS A 256 -6.37 5.52 15.38
N PHE A 257 -5.52 4.80 14.63
CA PHE A 257 -4.84 3.62 15.13
C PHE A 257 -3.34 3.89 15.31
N HIS A 258 -2.86 3.88 16.53
CA HIS A 258 -1.50 4.34 16.84
C HIS A 258 -0.88 3.60 18.03
N ASN A 259 0.46 3.51 18.03
CA ASN A 259 1.24 3.10 19.17
C ASN A 259 1.66 4.37 19.96
N PRO A 260 1.10 4.62 21.15
CA PRO A 260 1.39 5.85 21.92
C PRO A 260 2.82 5.89 22.45
N GLU A 261 3.44 4.74 22.73
CA GLU A 261 4.80 4.67 23.25
C GLU A 261 5.85 5.00 22.18
N LYS A 262 5.61 4.52 20.95
CA LYS A 262 6.48 4.79 19.79
C LYS A 262 6.15 6.10 19.09
N GLY A 263 4.98 6.70 19.36
CA GLY A 263 4.51 7.93 18.72
C GLY A 263 4.29 7.78 17.21
N CYS A 264 3.87 6.60 16.74
CA CYS A 264 3.63 6.31 15.32
C CYS A 264 2.23 5.72 15.08
N LEU A 265 1.74 5.87 13.86
CA LEU A 265 0.56 5.14 13.38
C LEU A 265 0.96 3.68 13.06
N VAL A 266 -0.01 2.77 13.10
CA VAL A 266 0.17 1.33 12.86
C VAL A 266 -0.81 0.88 11.75
N GLY A 267 -0.65 1.46 10.55
CA GLY A 267 -1.62 1.33 9.48
C GLY A 267 -2.94 2.04 9.78
N SER A 268 -3.92 1.88 8.92
CA SER A 268 -5.23 2.54 9.01
C SER A 268 -6.33 1.60 9.51
N SER A 269 -7.34 2.15 10.16
CA SER A 269 -8.59 1.44 10.50
C SER A 269 -9.71 1.66 9.46
N TYR A 270 -9.43 2.41 8.39
CA TYR A 270 -10.42 2.81 7.41
C TYR A 270 -10.51 1.81 6.26
N SER A 271 -11.73 1.61 5.75
CA SER A 271 -11.92 1.00 4.43
C SER A 271 -11.75 2.07 3.34
N GLN A 272 -11.55 1.63 2.10
CA GLN A 272 -11.44 2.53 0.95
C GLN A 272 -12.64 3.48 0.82
N LYS A 273 -13.84 2.98 1.12
CA LYS A 273 -15.05 3.81 1.16
C LYS A 273 -14.96 4.92 2.20
N LYS A 274 -14.47 4.63 3.42
CA LYS A 274 -14.29 5.65 4.46
C LYS A 274 -13.23 6.68 4.07
N CYS A 275 -12.16 6.26 3.39
CA CYS A 275 -11.16 7.17 2.82
C CYS A 275 -11.80 8.10 1.78
N ALA A 276 -12.66 7.58 0.89
CA ALA A 276 -13.42 8.38 -0.07
C ALA A 276 -14.40 9.34 0.63
N ASP A 277 -15.10 8.88 1.67
CA ASP A 277 -16.03 9.71 2.44
C ASP A 277 -15.31 10.87 3.13
N PHE A 278 -14.08 10.66 3.65
CA PHE A 278 -13.26 11.73 4.17
C PHE A 278 -12.90 12.77 3.09
N LEU A 279 -12.49 12.33 1.90
CA LEU A 279 -12.19 13.25 0.80
C LEU A 279 -13.38 14.14 0.41
N ARG A 280 -14.62 13.60 0.46
CA ARG A 280 -15.85 14.36 0.20
C ARG A 280 -16.08 15.51 1.16
N THR A 281 -15.44 15.51 2.32
CA THR A 281 -15.52 16.62 3.28
C THR A 281 -14.59 17.79 2.91
N LEU A 282 -13.70 17.60 1.93
CA LEU A 282 -12.69 18.60 1.54
C LEU A 282 -13.24 19.51 0.44
N ASP A 283 -13.20 20.82 0.66
CA ASP A 283 -13.79 21.84 -0.19
C ASP A 283 -13.11 22.07 -1.56
N PHE A 284 -11.92 21.49 -1.75
CA PHE A 284 -11.12 21.64 -2.97
C PHE A 284 -11.21 20.44 -3.93
N LEU A 285 -12.03 19.43 -3.61
CA LEU A 285 -12.26 18.26 -4.45
C LEU A 285 -13.73 18.18 -4.88
N THR A 286 -13.94 17.77 -6.11
CA THR A 286 -15.27 17.42 -6.63
C THR A 286 -15.55 15.93 -6.45
N GLU A 287 -16.82 15.50 -6.59
CA GLU A 287 -17.17 14.08 -6.58
C GLU A 287 -16.45 13.31 -7.71
N GLU A 288 -16.26 13.92 -8.87
CA GLU A 288 -15.51 13.33 -9.99
C GLU A 288 -14.04 13.09 -9.58
N ASP A 289 -13.42 14.04 -8.89
CA ASP A 289 -12.03 13.89 -8.40
C ASP A 289 -11.92 12.73 -7.40
N VAL A 290 -12.88 12.62 -6.48
CA VAL A 290 -12.92 11.51 -5.51
C VAL A 290 -13.06 10.16 -6.22
N VAL A 291 -13.97 10.06 -7.19
CA VAL A 291 -14.15 8.83 -7.97
C VAL A 291 -12.88 8.48 -8.76
N LYS A 292 -12.23 9.47 -9.38
CA LYS A 292 -10.95 9.24 -10.08
C LYS A 292 -9.92 8.64 -9.13
N MET A 293 -9.67 9.28 -7.99
CA MET A 293 -8.61 8.89 -7.06
C MET A 293 -8.89 7.56 -6.34
N THR A 294 -10.15 7.19 -6.13
CA THR A 294 -10.53 6.01 -5.33
C THR A 294 -11.01 4.81 -6.16
N SER A 295 -11.17 4.98 -7.48
CA SER A 295 -11.68 3.96 -8.39
C SER A 295 -10.90 3.90 -9.70
N LEU A 296 -10.96 4.95 -10.52
CA LEU A 296 -10.45 4.90 -11.89
C LEU A 296 -8.92 4.83 -11.95
N ASN A 297 -8.24 5.66 -11.18
CA ASN A 297 -6.77 5.71 -11.17
C ASN A 297 -6.14 4.40 -10.66
N PRO A 298 -6.59 3.82 -9.51
CA PRO A 298 -6.06 2.53 -9.08
C PRO A 298 -6.32 1.41 -10.10
N LEU A 299 -7.52 1.34 -10.71
CA LEU A 299 -7.83 0.35 -11.75
C LEU A 299 -6.92 0.51 -12.97
N LYS A 300 -6.75 1.73 -13.46
CA LYS A 300 -5.86 2.04 -14.59
C LYS A 300 -4.42 1.65 -14.29
N MET A 301 -3.95 1.92 -13.06
CA MET A 301 -2.58 1.64 -12.65
C MET A 301 -2.24 0.14 -12.72
N ILE A 302 -3.16 -0.72 -12.32
CA ILE A 302 -2.96 -2.18 -12.33
C ILE A 302 -3.48 -2.87 -13.60
N GLY A 303 -3.87 -2.08 -14.63
CA GLY A 303 -4.33 -2.61 -15.93
C GLY A 303 -5.71 -3.27 -15.92
N MET A 304 -6.62 -2.80 -15.03
CA MET A 304 -7.98 -3.33 -14.85
C MET A 304 -9.07 -2.33 -15.27
N ALA A 305 -8.71 -1.19 -15.89
CA ALA A 305 -9.66 -0.17 -16.38
C ALA A 305 -10.21 -0.49 -17.78
#